data_f80c45c083ddd9981b52da927886f554
#
_entry.id   f80c45c083ddd9981b52da927886f554
#
_cell.length_a   1.000
_cell.length_b   1.000
_cell.length_c   1.000
_cell.angle_alpha   90.00
_cell.angle_beta   90.00
_cell.angle_gamma   90.00
#
_symmetry.space_group_name_H-M   'P 1'
#
loop_
_entity.id
_entity.type
_entity.pdbx_description
1 polymer ?
#
loop_
_entity_poly.entity_id
_entity_poly.type
_entity_poly.pdbx_seq_one_letter_code
_entity_poly.pdbx_strand_id
1 'polypeptide(L)'
;MEETIRYNTALMRAAIAEAGSVRERVLALIRCELQSIMGGSGEAMAVLVYEWRSLSEDGQEKVLALRDIYEDIWLQVLGEAKSAGFIRGDVFITRRFLTGALSWTTTWFRAGGSMSLDQLADEALILVLEEK
;
A
#
# COMPACT_ATOMS: atom_id res chain seq x y z
N MET A 1 -6.22 -13.73 9.06
CA MET A 1 -6.02 -13.23 7.70
C MET A 1 -6.95 -12.08 7.37
N GLU A 2 -8.25 -12.29 7.47
CA GLU A 2 -9.24 -11.25 7.22
C GLU A 2 -9.06 -10.03 8.11
N GLU A 3 -8.77 -10.24 9.39
CA GLU A 3 -8.59 -9.16 10.35
C GLU A 3 -7.42 -8.25 10.01
N THR A 4 -6.30 -8.81 9.53
CA THR A 4 -5.14 -8.02 9.12
C THR A 4 -5.48 -7.11 7.95
N ILE A 5 -6.18 -7.63 6.95
CA ILE A 5 -6.58 -6.84 5.77
C ILE A 5 -7.56 -5.75 6.18
N ARG A 6 -8.54 -6.06 7.03
CA ARG A 6 -9.51 -5.08 7.54
C ARG A 6 -8.83 -3.98 8.35
N TYR A 7 -7.87 -4.37 9.19
CA TYR A 7 -7.10 -3.43 10.00
C TYR A 7 -6.32 -2.46 9.11
N ASN A 8 -5.58 -2.99 8.13
CA ASN A 8 -4.81 -2.17 7.21
C ASN A 8 -5.70 -1.26 6.37
N THR A 9 -6.85 -1.77 5.93
CA THR A 9 -7.84 -0.98 5.17
C THR A 9 -8.39 0.16 6.02
N ALA A 10 -8.70 -0.09 7.28
CA ALA A 10 -9.19 0.94 8.20
C ALA A 10 -8.13 2.02 8.46
N LEU A 11 -6.86 1.64 8.63
CA LEU A 11 -5.76 2.58 8.78
C LEU A 11 -5.61 3.48 7.55
N MET A 12 -5.71 2.90 6.36
CA MET A 12 -5.62 3.66 5.12
C MET A 12 -6.76 4.66 4.98
N ARG A 13 -7.99 4.24 5.27
CA ARG A 13 -9.15 5.13 5.21
C ARG A 13 -9.02 6.31 6.18
N ALA A 14 -8.56 6.05 7.39
CA ALA A 14 -8.33 7.08 8.39
C ALA A 14 -7.26 8.07 7.94
N ALA A 15 -6.15 7.56 7.40
CA ALA A 15 -5.05 8.39 6.93
C ALA A 15 -5.47 9.28 5.74
N ILE A 16 -6.24 8.73 4.80
CA ILE A 16 -6.77 9.48 3.66
C ILE A 16 -7.71 10.59 4.12
N ALA A 17 -8.56 10.29 5.10
CA ALA A 17 -9.53 11.26 5.62
C ALA A 17 -8.85 12.48 6.26
N GLU A 18 -7.66 12.31 6.84
CA GLU A 18 -6.88 13.38 7.42
C GLU A 18 -6.03 14.14 6.41
N ALA A 19 -5.79 13.58 5.24
CA ALA A 19 -4.92 14.17 4.22
C ALA A 19 -5.62 15.35 3.54
N GLY A 20 -4.91 16.47 3.40
CA GLY A 20 -5.47 17.71 2.86
C GLY A 20 -5.34 17.89 1.36
N SER A 21 -4.65 16.99 0.66
CA SER A 21 -4.43 17.09 -0.79
C SER A 21 -4.29 15.71 -1.41
N VAL A 22 -4.39 15.63 -2.74
CA VAL A 22 -4.16 14.38 -3.48
C VAL A 22 -2.75 13.85 -3.21
N ARG A 23 -1.75 14.73 -3.24
CA ARG A 23 -0.36 14.36 -2.96
C ARG A 23 -0.21 13.76 -1.56
N GLU A 24 -0.83 14.37 -0.56
CA GLU A 24 -0.82 13.85 0.81
C GLU A 24 -1.55 12.52 0.93
N ARG A 25 -2.62 12.32 0.16
CA ARG A 25 -3.35 11.03 0.15
C ARG A 25 -2.48 9.92 -0.41
N VAL A 26 -1.76 10.15 -1.50
CA VAL A 26 -0.83 9.16 -2.05
C VAL A 26 0.27 8.84 -1.04
N LEU A 27 0.83 9.87 -0.41
CA LEU A 27 1.86 9.70 0.62
C LEU A 27 1.33 8.87 1.81
N ALA A 28 0.11 9.15 2.24
CA ALA A 28 -0.52 8.41 3.34
C ALA A 28 -0.66 6.92 3.01
N LEU A 29 -1.05 6.58 1.79
CA LEU A 29 -1.15 5.18 1.36
C LEU A 29 0.23 4.51 1.33
N ILE A 30 1.25 5.19 0.83
CA ILE A 30 2.62 4.66 0.81
C ILE A 30 3.10 4.39 2.23
N ARG A 31 2.90 5.34 3.15
CA ARG A 31 3.28 5.17 4.56
C ARG A 31 2.58 3.98 5.20
N CYS A 32 1.27 3.86 5.00
CA CYS A 32 0.50 2.75 5.56
C CYS A 32 1.00 1.40 5.05
N GLU A 33 1.26 1.30 3.75
CA GLU A 33 1.73 0.04 3.17
C GLU A 33 3.14 -0.31 3.63
N LEU A 34 4.06 0.66 3.70
CA LEU A 34 5.40 0.43 4.22
C LEU A 34 5.37 0.01 5.69
N GLN A 35 4.54 0.64 6.51
CA GLN A 35 4.38 0.26 7.91
C GLN A 35 3.83 -1.16 8.04
N SER A 36 2.88 -1.52 7.18
CA SER A 36 2.32 -2.87 7.14
C SER A 36 3.37 -3.92 6.77
N ILE A 37 4.20 -3.62 5.77
CA ILE A 37 5.24 -4.53 5.27
C ILE A 37 6.38 -4.67 6.30
N MET A 38 6.82 -3.57 6.88
CA MET A 38 8.01 -3.52 7.74
C MET A 38 7.69 -3.73 9.23
N GLY A 39 6.44 -3.59 9.62
CA GLY A 39 6.00 -3.85 10.99
C GLY A 39 5.66 -5.32 11.20
N GLY A 40 5.09 -5.64 12.36
CA GLY A 40 4.68 -7.02 12.72
C GLY A 40 3.73 -7.67 11.71
N SER A 41 2.99 -6.87 10.91
CA SER A 41 2.13 -7.40 9.87
C SER A 41 2.89 -7.99 8.67
N GLY A 42 4.18 -7.70 8.52
CA GLY A 42 5.01 -8.32 7.47
C GLY A 42 5.14 -9.82 7.69
N GLU A 43 5.33 -10.26 8.94
CA GLU A 43 5.34 -11.68 9.29
C GLU A 43 3.96 -12.29 9.10
N ALA A 44 2.90 -11.58 9.46
CA ALA A 44 1.53 -12.02 9.24
C ALA A 44 1.26 -12.23 7.76
N MET A 45 1.72 -11.35 6.89
CA MET A 45 1.57 -11.50 5.44
C MET A 45 2.34 -12.70 4.89
N ALA A 46 3.52 -12.99 5.43
CA ALA A 46 4.28 -14.20 5.05
C ALA A 46 3.52 -15.47 5.47
N VAL A 47 2.98 -15.50 6.67
CA VAL A 47 2.14 -16.61 7.16
C VAL A 47 0.90 -16.76 6.29
N LEU A 48 0.33 -15.66 5.79
CA LEU A 48 -0.83 -15.66 4.91
C LEU A 48 -0.60 -16.42 3.61
N VAL A 49 0.59 -16.31 3.02
CA VAL A 49 0.94 -17.06 1.81
C VAL A 49 0.93 -18.55 2.08
N TYR A 50 1.40 -18.96 3.24
CA TYR A 50 1.39 -20.37 3.65
C TYR A 50 -0.02 -20.87 4.00
N GLU A 51 -0.83 -20.04 4.64
CA GLU A 51 -2.19 -20.40 5.05
C GLU A 51 -3.20 -20.37 3.90
N TRP A 52 -2.89 -19.67 2.81
CA TRP A 52 -3.79 -19.55 1.67
C TRP A 52 -4.31 -20.89 1.17
N ARG A 53 -3.40 -21.85 1.01
CA ARG A 53 -3.74 -23.19 0.50
C ARG A 53 -4.61 -23.98 1.45
N SER A 54 -4.55 -23.67 2.75
CA SER A 54 -5.36 -24.35 3.76
C SER A 54 -6.75 -23.74 3.93
N LEU A 55 -7.01 -22.58 3.30
CA LEU A 55 -8.31 -21.95 3.34
C LEU A 55 -9.30 -22.70 2.45
N SER A 56 -10.56 -22.77 2.89
CA SER A 56 -11.66 -23.22 2.06
C SER A 56 -11.85 -22.26 0.86
N GLU A 57 -12.58 -22.71 -0.16
CA GLU A 57 -12.92 -21.82 -1.29
C GLU A 57 -13.64 -20.56 -0.81
N ASP A 58 -14.59 -20.69 0.12
CA ASP A 58 -15.29 -19.55 0.71
C ASP A 58 -14.32 -18.61 1.44
N GLY A 59 -13.36 -19.15 2.17
CA GLY A 59 -12.33 -18.37 2.86
C GLY A 59 -11.45 -17.61 1.88
N GLN A 60 -11.05 -18.25 0.79
CA GLN A 60 -10.26 -17.62 -0.26
C GLN A 60 -11.03 -16.49 -0.95
N GLU A 61 -12.31 -16.71 -1.26
CA GLU A 61 -13.16 -15.69 -1.86
C GLU A 61 -13.31 -14.47 -0.95
N LYS A 62 -13.46 -14.67 0.36
CA LYS A 62 -13.57 -13.57 1.33
C LYS A 62 -12.28 -12.76 1.39
N VAL A 63 -11.12 -13.42 1.38
CA VAL A 63 -9.82 -12.74 1.38
C VAL A 63 -9.64 -11.94 0.10
N LEU A 64 -9.97 -12.51 -1.05
CA LEU A 64 -9.89 -11.81 -2.33
C LEU A 64 -10.81 -10.59 -2.37
N ALA A 65 -12.02 -10.71 -1.84
CA ALA A 65 -12.96 -9.59 -1.77
C ALA A 65 -12.40 -8.46 -0.90
N LEU A 66 -11.78 -8.78 0.23
CA LEU A 66 -11.15 -7.78 1.10
C LEU A 66 -9.94 -7.13 0.45
N ARG A 67 -9.13 -7.91 -0.28
CA ARG A 67 -8.00 -7.37 -1.06
C ARG A 67 -8.48 -6.44 -2.16
N ASP A 68 -9.58 -6.77 -2.82
CA ASP A 68 -10.15 -5.91 -3.86
C ASP A 68 -10.57 -4.56 -3.27
N ILE A 69 -11.16 -4.54 -2.09
CA ILE A 69 -11.50 -3.29 -1.39
C ILE A 69 -10.24 -2.48 -1.09
N TYR A 70 -9.19 -3.12 -0.59
CA TYR A 70 -7.90 -2.50 -0.32
C TYR A 70 -7.31 -1.90 -1.59
N GLU A 71 -7.25 -2.67 -2.67
CA GLU A 71 -6.69 -2.21 -3.94
C GLU A 71 -7.53 -1.11 -4.59
N ASP A 72 -8.86 -1.16 -4.46
CA ASP A 72 -9.73 -0.11 -4.98
C ASP A 72 -9.46 1.25 -4.35
N ILE A 73 -9.12 1.28 -3.07
CA ILE A 73 -8.71 2.52 -2.39
C ILE A 73 -7.47 3.11 -3.05
N TRP A 74 -6.47 2.27 -3.31
CA TRP A 74 -5.25 2.67 -4.01
C TRP A 74 -5.56 3.20 -5.41
N LEU A 75 -6.35 2.46 -6.17
CA LEU A 75 -6.67 2.84 -7.55
C LEU A 75 -7.47 4.14 -7.60
N GLN A 76 -8.38 4.35 -6.66
CA GLN A 76 -9.14 5.58 -6.58
C GLN A 76 -8.24 6.79 -6.32
N VAL A 77 -7.34 6.69 -5.35
CA VAL A 77 -6.42 7.78 -5.01
C VAL A 77 -5.43 8.05 -6.13
N LEU A 78 -4.87 7.00 -6.74
CA LEU A 78 -3.99 7.16 -7.91
C LEU A 78 -4.74 7.75 -9.10
N GLY A 79 -6.02 7.40 -9.28
CA GLY A 79 -6.88 8.00 -10.30
C GLY A 79 -7.08 9.49 -10.08
N GLU A 80 -7.27 9.92 -8.84
CA GLU A 80 -7.34 11.34 -8.49
C GLU A 80 -6.02 12.05 -8.82
N ALA A 81 -4.89 11.41 -8.52
CA ALA A 81 -3.56 11.95 -8.82
C ALA A 81 -3.35 12.10 -10.33
N LYS A 82 -3.82 11.14 -11.12
CA LYS A 82 -3.76 11.22 -12.58
C LYS A 82 -4.62 12.37 -13.10
N SER A 83 -5.84 12.50 -12.60
CA SER A 83 -6.73 13.61 -12.99
C SER A 83 -6.15 14.97 -12.64
N ALA A 84 -5.38 15.06 -11.56
CA ALA A 84 -4.69 16.29 -11.15
C ALA A 84 -3.39 16.54 -11.92
N GLY A 85 -2.97 15.61 -12.78
CA GLY A 85 -1.78 15.76 -13.61
C GLY A 85 -0.47 15.27 -12.98
N PHE A 86 -0.53 14.59 -11.84
CA PHE A 86 0.68 14.07 -11.18
C PHE A 86 1.14 12.72 -11.72
N ILE A 87 0.29 12.00 -12.44
CA ILE A 87 0.61 10.69 -13.03
C ILE A 87 0.27 10.71 -14.50
N ARG A 88 1.24 10.39 -15.36
CA ARG A 88 1.03 10.33 -16.82
C ARG A 88 0.59 8.95 -17.28
N GLY A 89 1.11 7.91 -16.65
CA GLY A 89 0.91 6.54 -17.09
C GLY A 89 -0.44 5.97 -16.68
N ASP A 90 -0.62 4.72 -16.98
CA ASP A 90 -1.78 3.96 -16.58
C ASP A 90 -1.77 3.75 -15.06
N VAL A 91 -2.88 4.04 -14.41
CA VAL A 91 -3.01 3.97 -12.94
C VAL A 91 -2.84 2.53 -12.45
N PHE A 92 -3.40 1.59 -13.17
CA PHE A 92 -3.35 0.17 -12.80
C PHE A 92 -1.91 -0.37 -12.86
N ILE A 93 -1.19 -0.02 -13.92
CA ILE A 93 0.21 -0.40 -14.08
C ILE A 93 1.09 0.31 -13.03
N THR A 94 0.84 1.59 -12.79
CA THR A 94 1.54 2.35 -11.74
C THR A 94 1.39 1.64 -10.38
N ARG A 95 0.18 1.20 -10.05
CA ARG A 95 -0.06 0.48 -8.79
C ARG A 95 0.73 -0.82 -8.71
N ARG A 96 0.79 -1.59 -9.81
CA ARG A 96 1.53 -2.86 -9.84
C ARG A 96 3.02 -2.66 -9.63
N PHE A 97 3.61 -1.69 -10.31
CA PHE A 97 5.02 -1.35 -10.11
C PHE A 97 5.28 -0.85 -8.68
N LEU A 98 4.39 -0.04 -8.16
CA LEU A 98 4.52 0.48 -6.80
C LEU A 98 4.42 -0.63 -5.76
N THR A 99 3.49 -1.55 -5.91
CA THR A 99 3.36 -2.73 -5.04
C THR A 99 4.67 -3.52 -5.01
N GLY A 100 5.24 -3.77 -6.18
CA GLY A 100 6.51 -4.49 -6.28
C GLY A 100 7.65 -3.74 -5.61
N ALA A 101 7.77 -2.45 -5.88
CA ALA A 101 8.82 -1.61 -5.29
C ALA A 101 8.72 -1.55 -3.76
N LEU A 102 7.53 -1.34 -3.24
CA LEU A 102 7.32 -1.28 -1.78
C LEU A 102 7.58 -2.64 -1.13
N SER A 103 7.12 -3.73 -1.73
CA SER A 103 7.38 -5.08 -1.21
C SER A 103 8.85 -5.44 -1.22
N TRP A 104 9.60 -4.97 -2.23
CA TRP A 104 11.03 -5.22 -2.36
C TRP A 104 11.85 -4.57 -1.25
N THR A 105 11.32 -3.54 -0.58
CA THR A 105 12.02 -2.85 0.51
C THR A 105 12.41 -3.78 1.66
N THR A 106 11.68 -4.90 1.85
CA THR A 106 12.00 -5.90 2.87
C THR A 106 13.39 -6.52 2.68
N THR A 107 13.91 -6.51 1.45
CA THR A 107 15.21 -7.12 1.14
C THR A 107 16.40 -6.19 1.42
N TRP A 108 16.20 -4.87 1.42
CA TRP A 108 17.32 -3.94 1.50
C TRP A 108 17.17 -2.83 2.54
N PHE A 109 15.95 -2.52 2.99
CA PHE A 109 15.74 -1.47 3.98
C PHE A 109 16.07 -1.98 5.39
N ARG A 110 16.82 -1.17 6.15
CA ARG A 110 17.14 -1.48 7.54
C ARG A 110 16.39 -0.56 8.49
N ALA A 111 15.53 -1.14 9.32
CA ALA A 111 14.91 -0.43 10.42
C ALA A 111 16.00 0.05 11.39
N GLY A 112 15.93 1.31 11.80
CA GLY A 112 16.96 1.91 12.69
C GLY A 112 18.24 2.33 11.98
N GLY A 113 18.31 2.26 10.65
CA GLY A 113 19.43 2.79 9.86
C GLY A 113 19.34 4.30 9.71
N SER A 114 20.14 4.85 8.78
CA SER A 114 20.25 6.30 8.58
C SER A 114 18.97 6.93 8.01
N MET A 115 18.12 6.15 7.37
CA MET A 115 16.86 6.63 6.78
C MET A 115 15.67 6.08 7.58
N SER A 116 14.74 6.94 7.96
CA SER A 116 13.50 6.52 8.61
C SER A 116 12.50 5.98 7.57
N LEU A 117 11.50 5.27 8.05
CA LEU A 117 10.43 4.76 7.17
C LEU A 117 9.65 5.90 6.52
N ASP A 118 9.42 7.01 7.24
CA ASP A 118 8.78 8.20 6.70
C ASP A 118 9.62 8.86 5.60
N GLN A 119 10.94 8.92 5.77
CA GLN A 119 11.84 9.42 4.73
C GLN A 119 11.80 8.53 3.49
N LEU A 120 11.74 7.22 3.67
CA LEU A 120 11.60 6.28 2.55
C LEU A 120 10.27 6.50 1.82
N ALA A 121 9.19 6.74 2.55
CA ALA A 121 7.90 7.04 1.95
C ALA A 121 7.94 8.33 1.11
N ASP A 122 8.61 9.37 1.60
CA ASP A 122 8.80 10.62 0.86
C ASP A 122 9.57 10.39 -0.44
N GLU A 123 10.62 9.56 -0.42
CA GLU A 123 11.37 9.21 -1.61
C GLU A 123 10.54 8.42 -2.62
N ALA A 124 9.73 7.47 -2.12
CA ALA A 124 8.82 6.70 -2.97
C ALA A 124 7.81 7.63 -3.66
N LEU A 125 7.30 8.63 -2.95
CA LEU A 125 6.37 9.61 -3.50
C LEU A 125 6.98 10.37 -4.67
N ILE A 126 8.23 10.77 -4.54
CA ILE A 126 8.97 11.47 -5.61
C ILE A 126 9.06 10.62 -6.87
N LEU A 127 9.25 9.31 -6.72
CA LEU A 127 9.30 8.39 -7.85
C LEU A 127 7.96 8.22 -8.54
N VAL A 128 6.87 8.27 -7.79
CA VAL A 128 5.52 7.98 -8.29
C VAL A 128 4.87 9.22 -8.92
N LEU A 129 5.01 10.37 -8.27
CA LEU A 129 4.31 11.59 -8.70
C LEU A 129 5.26 12.53 -9.42
N GLU A 130 4.77 13.07 -10.55
CA GLU A 130 5.46 14.14 -11.25
C GLU A 130 5.25 15.46 -10.54
N GLU A 131 6.24 16.31 -10.59
CA GLU A 131 6.08 17.69 -10.15
C GLU A 131 5.30 18.49 -11.18
N LYS A 132 4.44 19.35 -10.68
CA LYS A 132 3.74 20.33 -11.50
C LYS A 132 4.38 21.69 -11.39
#